data_443e09c78f85820355648f58954302e4
#
_entry.id   443e09c78f85820355648f58954302e4
#
_cell.length_a   1.000
_cell.length_b   1.000
_cell.length_c   1.000
_cell.angle_alpha   90.00
_cell.angle_beta   90.00
_cell.angle_gamma   90.00
#
_symmetry.space_group_name_H-M   'P 1'
#
loop_
_entity.id
_entity.type
_entity.pdbx_description
1 polymer ?
#
loop_
_entity_poly.entity_id
_entity_poly.type
_entity_poly.pdbx_seq_one_letter_code
_entity_poly.pdbx_strand_id
1 'polypeptide(L)'
;MNTFLEQFFFGYYPYIAMTIFIAGSALRYDRDQYTWKADSSQLLRKKSMLLGSNLFHIGIILLFFGHFVGLLTPEWVYHPFMSAGTKQIMAMTAGGIFGTMCLIGILILLNRRLFDKRISKTSKFSDTFILLFLFAQLLLGLLTIPYSAQHLDGSSMIALASWAQHVVTFRTGAADFIVAEAWVFKLHLVLGMTLFVIFPFTRLVHIWSVPVQYLTRTNYQIVRKR
;
A
#
# COMPACT_ATOMS: atom_id res chain seq x y z
N MET A 1 3.39 -8.25 28.90
CA MET A 1 3.05 -6.81 29.09
C MET A 1 3.59 -6.07 27.88
N ASN A 2 2.70 -5.37 27.16
CA ASN A 2 3.11 -4.54 26.03
C ASN A 2 3.93 -3.35 26.56
N THR A 3 4.99 -3.02 25.87
CA THR A 3 5.71 -1.78 26.14
C THR A 3 4.83 -0.59 25.74
N PHE A 4 5.05 0.59 26.32
CA PHE A 4 4.36 1.82 25.91
C PHE A 4 4.45 2.06 24.39
N LEU A 5 5.61 1.75 23.80
CA LEU A 5 5.83 1.92 22.36
C LEU A 5 4.96 0.97 21.53
N GLU A 6 4.80 -0.28 21.94
CA GLU A 6 3.93 -1.22 21.23
C GLU A 6 2.47 -0.80 21.29
N GLN A 7 2.00 -0.37 22.45
CA GLN A 7 0.64 0.17 22.59
C GLN A 7 0.45 1.43 21.75
N PHE A 8 1.45 2.32 21.69
CA PHE A 8 1.38 3.51 20.86
C PHE A 8 1.32 3.16 19.37
N PHE A 9 2.28 2.38 18.84
CA PHE A 9 2.39 2.13 17.40
C PHE A 9 1.32 1.17 16.86
N PHE A 10 0.85 0.22 17.64
CA PHE A 10 -0.11 -0.80 17.18
C PHE A 10 -1.51 -0.64 17.76
N GLY A 11 -1.69 0.20 18.78
CA GLY A 11 -2.99 0.51 19.39
C GLY A 11 -3.53 1.88 18.97
N TYR A 12 -2.75 2.96 19.10
CA TYR A 12 -3.22 4.33 18.87
C TYR A 12 -2.85 4.90 17.51
N TYR A 13 -1.63 4.63 17.03
CA TYR A 13 -1.12 5.20 15.78
C TYR A 13 -1.97 4.87 14.53
N PRO A 14 -2.58 3.69 14.39
CA PRO A 14 -3.50 3.41 13.29
C PRO A 14 -4.65 4.42 13.21
N TYR A 15 -5.24 4.82 14.34
CA TYR A 15 -6.34 5.78 14.36
C TYR A 15 -5.87 7.20 14.05
N ILE A 16 -4.69 7.60 14.54
CA ILE A 16 -4.07 8.87 14.18
C ILE A 16 -3.82 8.92 12.67
N ALA A 17 -3.25 7.86 12.11
CA ALA A 17 -2.94 7.75 10.69
C ALA A 17 -4.21 7.83 9.82
N MET A 18 -5.26 7.11 10.19
CA MET A 18 -6.54 7.13 9.46
C MET A 18 -7.24 8.48 9.58
N THR A 19 -7.17 9.14 10.75
CA THR A 19 -7.74 10.49 10.93
C THR A 19 -7.03 11.50 10.02
N ILE A 20 -5.69 11.50 9.99
CA ILE A 20 -4.92 12.39 9.12
C ILE A 20 -5.19 12.08 7.65
N PHE A 21 -5.26 10.81 7.28
CA PHE A 21 -5.58 10.36 5.92
C PHE A 21 -6.92 10.89 5.42
N ILE A 22 -7.98 10.71 6.20
CA ILE A 22 -9.34 11.10 5.82
C ILE A 22 -9.48 12.63 5.88
N ALA A 23 -9.19 13.23 7.03
CA ALA A 23 -9.34 14.68 7.23
C ALA A 23 -8.41 15.48 6.31
N GLY A 24 -7.13 15.07 6.21
CA GLY A 24 -6.16 15.73 5.35
C GLY A 24 -6.53 15.63 3.86
N SER A 25 -7.03 14.48 3.41
CA SER A 25 -7.50 14.32 2.03
C SER A 25 -8.72 15.20 1.76
N ALA A 26 -9.71 15.24 2.67
CA ALA A 26 -10.89 16.08 2.54
C ALA A 26 -10.53 17.57 2.51
N LEU A 27 -9.68 18.04 3.41
CA LEU A 27 -9.21 19.43 3.46
C LEU A 27 -8.46 19.83 2.19
N ARG A 28 -7.59 18.93 1.69
CA ARG A 28 -6.85 19.20 0.45
C ARG A 28 -7.79 19.23 -0.76
N TYR A 29 -8.78 18.35 -0.81
CA TYR A 29 -9.80 18.37 -1.86
C TYR A 29 -10.59 19.68 -1.88
N ASP A 30 -10.98 20.17 -0.71
CA ASP A 30 -11.76 21.40 -0.59
C ASP A 30 -10.92 22.66 -0.90
N ARG A 31 -9.69 22.74 -0.36
CA ARG A 31 -8.91 23.98 -0.39
C ARG A 31 -7.89 24.09 -1.51
N ASP A 32 -7.40 22.97 -2.05
CA ASP A 32 -6.29 22.96 -3.03
C ASP A 32 -6.49 21.91 -4.13
N GLN A 33 -7.61 22.01 -4.83
CA GLN A 33 -7.98 21.10 -5.93
C GLN A 33 -6.97 21.14 -7.09
N TYR A 34 -6.31 22.26 -7.33
CA TYR A 34 -5.34 22.42 -8.43
C TYR A 34 -4.08 21.54 -8.25
N THR A 35 -3.71 21.22 -7.01
CA THR A 35 -2.61 20.31 -6.72
C THR A 35 -3.01 18.85 -6.67
N TRP A 36 -4.30 18.56 -6.84
CA TRP A 36 -4.86 17.20 -6.85
C TRP A 36 -4.62 16.51 -8.20
N LYS A 37 -3.35 16.20 -8.46
CA LYS A 37 -2.90 15.60 -9.72
C LYS A 37 -1.65 14.73 -9.55
N ALA A 38 -1.40 13.89 -10.53
CA ALA A 38 -0.27 12.96 -10.55
C ALA A 38 0.95 13.51 -11.30
N ASP A 39 1.13 14.81 -11.50
CA ASP A 39 2.24 15.46 -12.25
C ASP A 39 3.12 14.46 -13.04
N SER A 40 2.70 14.14 -14.27
CA SER A 40 3.30 13.05 -15.04
C SER A 40 4.45 13.51 -15.94
N SER A 41 5.58 12.82 -15.89
CA SER A 41 6.69 12.97 -16.87
C SER A 41 6.53 12.05 -18.09
N GLN A 42 5.30 11.68 -18.45
CA GLN A 42 5.00 10.68 -19.49
C GLN A 42 5.56 11.03 -20.87
N LEU A 43 5.62 12.32 -21.21
CA LEU A 43 6.16 12.78 -22.49
C LEU A 43 7.69 12.58 -22.58
N LEU A 44 8.38 12.47 -21.44
CA LEU A 44 9.81 12.23 -21.38
C LEU A 44 10.05 10.71 -21.32
N ARG A 45 10.79 10.14 -22.30
CA ARG A 45 11.11 8.70 -22.36
C ARG A 45 9.88 7.78 -22.17
N LYS A 46 8.91 7.90 -23.06
CA LYS A 46 7.60 7.24 -22.99
C LYS A 46 7.66 5.73 -22.72
N LYS A 47 8.55 4.98 -23.38
CA LYS A 47 8.61 3.50 -23.27
C LYS A 47 8.94 3.05 -21.84
N SER A 48 9.98 3.61 -21.22
CA SER A 48 10.37 3.24 -19.84
C SER A 48 9.33 3.69 -18.81
N MET A 49 8.64 4.81 -19.07
CA MET A 49 7.54 5.26 -18.21
C MET A 49 6.36 4.30 -18.26
N LEU A 50 5.93 3.88 -19.45
CA LEU A 50 4.81 2.94 -19.61
C LEU A 50 5.11 1.61 -18.92
N LEU A 51 6.29 1.02 -19.19
CA LEU A 51 6.67 -0.25 -18.60
C LEU A 51 6.73 -0.17 -17.06
N GLY A 52 7.49 0.79 -16.53
CA GLY A 52 7.67 0.94 -15.09
C GLY A 52 6.35 1.27 -14.38
N SER A 53 5.55 2.18 -14.95
CA SER A 53 4.26 2.56 -14.38
C SER A 53 3.25 1.41 -14.40
N ASN A 54 3.13 0.67 -15.50
CA ASN A 54 2.18 -0.43 -15.59
C ASN A 54 2.53 -1.56 -14.62
N LEU A 55 3.81 -2.00 -14.59
CA LEU A 55 4.26 -3.02 -13.65
C LEU A 55 4.03 -2.59 -12.21
N PHE A 56 4.38 -1.34 -11.87
CA PHE A 56 4.16 -0.81 -10.53
C PHE A 56 2.68 -0.77 -10.17
N HIS A 57 1.80 -0.19 -11.02
CA HIS A 57 0.40 -0.02 -10.67
C HIS A 57 -0.36 -1.35 -10.65
N ILE A 58 -0.12 -2.26 -11.57
CA ILE A 58 -0.73 -3.59 -11.52
C ILE A 58 -0.30 -4.32 -10.24
N GLY A 59 1.02 -4.31 -9.95
CA GLY A 59 1.55 -4.96 -8.75
C GLY A 59 0.98 -4.37 -7.46
N ILE A 60 1.01 -3.04 -7.31
CA ILE A 60 0.57 -2.39 -6.06
C ILE A 60 -0.94 -2.53 -5.84
N ILE A 61 -1.76 -2.49 -6.92
CA ILE A 61 -3.20 -2.69 -6.81
C ILE A 61 -3.52 -4.11 -6.37
N LEU A 62 -2.87 -5.11 -6.95
CA LEU A 62 -3.07 -6.52 -6.56
C LEU A 62 -2.56 -6.79 -5.14
N LEU A 63 -1.42 -6.19 -4.73
CA LEU A 63 -0.95 -6.23 -3.35
C LEU A 63 -1.94 -5.59 -2.38
N PHE A 64 -2.50 -4.42 -2.73
CA PHE A 64 -3.50 -3.74 -1.90
C PHE A 64 -4.73 -4.60 -1.67
N PHE A 65 -5.31 -5.15 -2.74
CA PHE A 65 -6.45 -6.06 -2.61
C PHE A 65 -6.11 -7.35 -1.87
N GLY A 66 -4.90 -7.89 -2.07
CA GLY A 66 -4.41 -9.04 -1.33
C GLY A 66 -4.34 -8.77 0.18
N HIS A 67 -3.83 -7.61 0.59
CA HIS A 67 -3.83 -7.21 2.00
C HIS A 67 -5.25 -6.97 2.52
N PHE A 68 -6.10 -6.29 1.76
CA PHE A 68 -7.47 -6.02 2.14
C PHE A 68 -8.24 -7.32 2.42
N VAL A 69 -8.23 -8.24 1.45
CA VAL A 69 -8.88 -9.54 1.60
C VAL A 69 -8.17 -10.40 2.65
N GLY A 70 -6.85 -10.45 2.61
CA GLY A 70 -6.04 -11.30 3.52
C GLY A 70 -6.22 -10.93 4.99
N LEU A 71 -6.21 -9.65 5.33
CA LEU A 71 -6.27 -9.18 6.72
C LEU A 71 -7.72 -9.02 7.22
N LEU A 72 -8.63 -8.55 6.37
CA LEU A 72 -9.99 -8.21 6.82
C LEU A 72 -11.01 -9.34 6.69
N THR A 73 -10.69 -10.45 6.01
CA THR A 73 -11.59 -11.60 5.98
C THR A 73 -11.49 -12.38 7.30
N PRO A 74 -12.56 -12.42 8.11
CA PRO A 74 -12.57 -13.13 9.39
C PRO A 74 -12.37 -14.64 9.22
N GLU A 75 -11.85 -15.28 10.26
CA GLU A 75 -11.55 -16.72 10.25
C GLU A 75 -12.78 -17.58 9.94
N TRP A 76 -13.92 -17.28 10.52
CA TRP A 76 -15.17 -18.01 10.30
C TRP A 76 -15.66 -17.98 8.83
N VAL A 77 -15.22 -17.00 8.02
CA VAL A 77 -15.57 -16.90 6.59
C VAL A 77 -14.76 -17.87 5.75
N TYR A 78 -13.42 -17.95 5.97
CA TYR A 78 -12.56 -18.76 5.13
C TYR A 78 -12.30 -20.17 5.67
N HIS A 79 -12.43 -20.38 6.99
CA HIS A 79 -12.13 -21.66 7.64
C HIS A 79 -12.93 -22.86 7.08
N PRO A 80 -14.20 -22.72 6.62
CA PRO A 80 -14.90 -23.82 5.97
C PRO A 80 -14.27 -24.31 4.65
N PHE A 81 -13.42 -23.48 4.02
CA PHE A 81 -12.84 -23.76 2.71
C PHE A 81 -11.34 -24.01 2.76
N MET A 82 -10.63 -23.42 3.73
CA MET A 82 -9.18 -23.53 3.83
C MET A 82 -8.68 -23.27 5.26
N SER A 83 -7.55 -23.87 5.60
CA SER A 83 -6.86 -23.59 6.87
C SER A 83 -6.14 -22.23 6.86
N ALA A 84 -5.79 -21.70 8.04
CA ALA A 84 -4.99 -20.49 8.18
C ALA A 84 -3.60 -20.65 7.53
N GLY A 85 -2.97 -21.81 7.64
CA GLY A 85 -1.70 -22.11 6.98
C GLY A 85 -1.82 -22.08 5.45
N THR A 86 -2.89 -22.65 4.88
CA THR A 86 -3.14 -22.56 3.43
C THR A 86 -3.34 -21.12 2.99
N LYS A 87 -4.12 -20.33 3.73
CA LYS A 87 -4.30 -18.89 3.47
C LYS A 87 -2.99 -18.13 3.52
N GLN A 88 -2.10 -18.45 4.47
CA GLN A 88 -0.79 -17.85 4.58
C GLN A 88 0.09 -18.18 3.37
N ILE A 89 0.13 -19.44 2.91
CA ILE A 89 0.89 -19.85 1.74
C ILE A 89 0.38 -19.11 0.48
N MET A 90 -0.94 -19.00 0.31
CA MET A 90 -1.52 -18.23 -0.79
C MET A 90 -1.12 -16.75 -0.74
N ALA A 91 -1.14 -16.14 0.46
CA ALA A 91 -0.73 -14.75 0.65
C ALA A 91 0.77 -14.54 0.34
N MET A 92 1.64 -15.45 0.78
CA MET A 92 3.08 -15.41 0.47
C MET A 92 3.33 -15.57 -1.03
N THR A 93 2.65 -16.50 -1.70
CA THR A 93 2.82 -16.74 -3.14
C THR A 93 2.34 -15.53 -3.95
N ALA A 94 1.14 -15.05 -3.70
CA ALA A 94 0.59 -13.87 -4.36
C ALA A 94 1.43 -12.63 -4.06
N GLY A 95 1.81 -12.42 -2.79
CA GLY A 95 2.67 -11.34 -2.36
C GLY A 95 4.04 -11.38 -3.02
N GLY A 96 4.64 -12.56 -3.18
CA GLY A 96 5.90 -12.77 -3.88
C GLY A 96 5.82 -12.40 -5.37
N ILE A 97 4.79 -12.90 -6.08
CA ILE A 97 4.60 -12.63 -7.50
C ILE A 97 4.33 -11.14 -7.74
N PHE A 98 3.31 -10.59 -7.11
CA PHE A 98 2.90 -9.20 -7.33
C PHE A 98 3.87 -8.20 -6.71
N GLY A 99 4.51 -8.57 -5.60
CA GLY A 99 5.57 -7.78 -4.98
C GLY A 99 6.81 -7.68 -5.87
N THR A 100 7.25 -8.78 -6.48
CA THR A 100 8.38 -8.76 -7.42
C THR A 100 8.04 -7.96 -8.68
N MET A 101 6.84 -8.10 -9.22
CA MET A 101 6.38 -7.29 -10.35
C MET A 101 6.37 -5.80 -10.01
N CYS A 102 5.86 -5.44 -8.83
CA CYS A 102 5.85 -4.08 -8.32
C CYS A 102 7.29 -3.55 -8.11
N LEU A 103 8.19 -4.40 -7.60
CA LEU A 103 9.60 -4.08 -7.39
C LEU A 103 10.31 -3.73 -8.69
N ILE A 104 10.13 -4.53 -9.73
CA ILE A 104 10.68 -4.23 -11.05
C ILE A 104 10.16 -2.89 -11.56
N GLY A 105 8.85 -2.66 -11.42
CA GLY A 105 8.20 -1.41 -11.82
C GLY A 105 8.80 -0.19 -11.10
N ILE A 106 8.90 -0.26 -9.76
CA ILE A 106 9.41 0.87 -8.96
C ILE A 106 10.91 1.12 -9.20
N LEU A 107 11.71 0.09 -9.44
CA LEU A 107 13.13 0.23 -9.80
C LEU A 107 13.30 0.96 -11.13
N ILE A 108 12.49 0.65 -12.14
CA ILE A 108 12.50 1.38 -13.42
C ILE A 108 12.13 2.84 -13.20
N LEU A 109 11.11 3.13 -12.38
CA LEU A 109 10.67 4.50 -12.08
C LEU A 109 11.72 5.27 -11.27
N LEU A 110 12.37 4.64 -10.29
CA LEU A 110 13.46 5.24 -9.51
C LEU A 110 14.67 5.53 -10.39
N ASN A 111 15.11 4.57 -11.21
CA ASN A 111 16.21 4.77 -12.14
C ASN A 111 15.97 5.98 -13.07
N ARG A 112 14.76 6.08 -13.64
CA ARG A 112 14.36 7.25 -14.43
C ARG A 112 14.49 8.55 -13.66
N ARG A 113 13.96 8.57 -12.43
CA ARG A 113 13.85 9.80 -11.64
C ARG A 113 15.18 10.28 -11.09
N LEU A 114 16.04 9.35 -10.70
CA LEU A 114 17.34 9.68 -10.08
C LEU A 114 18.44 9.94 -11.11
N PHE A 115 18.47 9.18 -12.21
CA PHE A 115 19.60 9.19 -13.15
C PHE A 115 19.32 9.93 -14.47
N ASP A 116 18.06 10.20 -14.86
CA ASP A 116 17.77 11.01 -16.02
C ASP A 116 17.75 12.49 -15.65
N LYS A 117 18.74 13.25 -16.10
CA LYS A 117 18.91 14.68 -15.81
C LYS A 117 17.69 15.54 -16.16
N ARG A 118 16.96 15.21 -17.25
CA ARG A 118 15.76 15.97 -17.66
C ARG A 118 14.60 15.72 -16.69
N ILE A 119 14.39 14.47 -16.31
CA ILE A 119 13.32 14.06 -15.40
C ILE A 119 13.62 14.54 -13.98
N SER A 120 14.86 14.40 -13.52
CA SER A 120 15.28 14.85 -12.19
C SER A 120 15.05 16.36 -11.99
N LYS A 121 15.40 17.18 -12.99
CA LYS A 121 15.19 18.65 -12.93
C LYS A 121 13.70 19.06 -12.91
N THR A 122 12.79 18.24 -13.44
CA THR A 122 11.35 18.51 -13.46
C THR A 122 10.61 17.85 -12.30
N SER A 123 11.30 17.04 -11.49
CA SER A 123 10.72 16.29 -10.37
C SER A 123 10.69 17.14 -9.11
N LYS A 124 9.55 17.10 -8.38
CA LYS A 124 9.45 17.69 -7.05
C LYS A 124 10.10 16.77 -6.02
N PHE A 125 10.62 17.33 -4.93
CA PHE A 125 11.17 16.55 -3.82
C PHE A 125 10.15 15.53 -3.28
N SER A 126 8.89 15.96 -3.08
CA SER A 126 7.82 15.09 -2.59
C SER A 126 7.57 13.86 -3.47
N ASP A 127 7.77 13.99 -4.79
CA ASP A 127 7.59 12.86 -5.72
C ASP A 127 8.70 11.82 -5.60
N THR A 128 9.93 12.27 -5.38
CA THR A 128 11.08 11.37 -5.17
C THR A 128 10.98 10.72 -3.78
N PHE A 129 10.64 11.51 -2.78
CA PHE A 129 10.45 11.04 -1.42
C PHE A 129 9.40 9.93 -1.35
N ILE A 130 8.19 10.15 -1.91
CA ILE A 130 7.14 9.13 -1.83
C ILE A 130 7.51 7.85 -2.61
N LEU A 131 8.24 7.98 -3.72
CA LEU A 131 8.68 6.82 -4.49
C LEU A 131 9.71 5.99 -3.71
N LEU A 132 10.66 6.64 -3.01
CA LEU A 132 11.62 5.97 -2.13
C LEU A 132 10.94 5.35 -0.91
N PHE A 133 9.94 6.02 -0.35
CA PHE A 133 9.17 5.52 0.77
C PHE A 133 8.39 4.26 0.38
N LEU A 134 7.72 4.26 -0.77
CA LEU A 134 7.03 3.09 -1.32
C LEU A 134 8.01 1.95 -1.63
N PHE A 135 9.21 2.26 -2.12
CA PHE A 135 10.25 1.28 -2.32
C PHE A 135 10.67 0.59 -1.01
N ALA A 136 10.93 1.37 0.04
CA ALA A 136 11.26 0.83 1.36
C ALA A 136 10.12 -0.04 1.94
N GLN A 137 8.86 0.43 1.82
CA GLN A 137 7.69 -0.31 2.25
C GLN A 137 7.53 -1.64 1.50
N LEU A 138 7.79 -1.64 0.19
CA LEU A 138 7.73 -2.83 -0.64
C LEU A 138 8.83 -3.84 -0.29
N LEU A 139 10.06 -3.37 -0.08
CA LEU A 139 11.16 -4.23 0.35
C LEU A 139 10.86 -4.90 1.69
N LEU A 140 10.33 -4.15 2.66
CA LEU A 140 9.92 -4.72 3.95
C LEU A 140 8.80 -5.74 3.76
N GLY A 141 7.80 -5.45 2.89
CA GLY A 141 6.74 -6.40 2.57
C GLY A 141 7.27 -7.71 1.98
N LEU A 142 8.20 -7.65 1.03
CA LEU A 142 8.84 -8.84 0.49
C LEU A 142 9.69 -9.56 1.53
N LEU A 143 10.32 -8.82 2.44
CA LEU A 143 11.12 -9.39 3.53
C LEU A 143 10.26 -10.11 4.58
N THR A 144 8.95 -9.82 4.69
CA THR A 144 8.05 -10.60 5.58
C THR A 144 7.89 -12.03 5.11
N ILE A 145 8.06 -12.35 3.81
CA ILE A 145 7.84 -13.69 3.25
C ILE A 145 8.77 -14.75 3.87
N PRO A 146 10.10 -14.57 3.91
CA PRO A 146 10.98 -15.56 4.55
C PRO A 146 10.73 -15.72 6.06
N TYR A 147 10.24 -14.67 6.75
CA TYR A 147 9.83 -14.79 8.15
C TYR A 147 8.52 -15.58 8.29
N SER A 148 7.52 -15.31 7.44
CA SER A 148 6.29 -16.11 7.40
C SER A 148 6.55 -17.58 7.07
N ALA A 149 7.54 -17.86 6.22
CA ALA A 149 7.87 -19.23 5.82
C ALA A 149 8.45 -20.09 6.96
N GLN A 150 8.89 -19.49 8.07
CA GLN A 150 9.37 -20.20 9.24
C GLN A 150 8.24 -20.77 10.10
N HIS A 151 7.01 -20.24 9.96
CA HIS A 151 5.83 -20.62 10.73
C HIS A 151 4.64 -20.83 9.78
N LEU A 152 4.61 -22.01 9.12
CA LEU A 152 3.58 -22.35 8.13
C LEU A 152 2.24 -22.80 8.73
N ASP A 153 2.13 -22.77 10.06
CA ASP A 153 0.93 -23.11 10.81
C ASP A 153 -0.21 -22.08 10.71
N GLY A 154 0.11 -20.90 10.17
CA GLY A 154 -0.85 -19.80 10.02
C GLY A 154 -0.92 -18.87 11.23
N SER A 155 -0.12 -19.07 12.26
CA SER A 155 -0.16 -18.26 13.50
C SER A 155 0.06 -16.78 13.23
N SER A 156 1.10 -16.40 12.47
CA SER A 156 1.35 -15.01 12.09
C SER A 156 0.24 -14.42 11.23
N MET A 157 -0.36 -15.20 10.32
CA MET A 157 -1.50 -14.75 9.52
C MET A 157 -2.71 -14.42 10.41
N ILE A 158 -3.01 -15.28 11.41
CA ILE A 158 -4.11 -15.07 12.36
C ILE A 158 -3.82 -13.83 13.22
N ALA A 159 -2.62 -13.68 13.74
CA ALA A 159 -2.23 -12.54 14.58
C ALA A 159 -2.38 -11.21 13.83
N LEU A 160 -1.81 -11.11 12.63
CA LEU A 160 -1.89 -9.90 11.81
C LEU A 160 -3.32 -9.58 11.37
N ALA A 161 -4.11 -10.59 11.00
CA ALA A 161 -5.51 -10.41 10.65
C ALA A 161 -6.35 -9.98 11.86
N SER A 162 -6.14 -10.58 13.02
CA SER A 162 -6.82 -10.20 14.27
C SER A 162 -6.50 -8.76 14.66
N TRP A 163 -5.24 -8.35 14.56
CA TRP A 163 -4.85 -6.96 14.77
C TRP A 163 -5.62 -6.02 13.84
N ALA A 164 -5.58 -6.26 12.54
CA ALA A 164 -6.24 -5.40 11.56
C ALA A 164 -7.76 -5.32 11.78
N GLN A 165 -8.40 -6.46 12.08
CA GLN A 165 -9.83 -6.53 12.38
C GLN A 165 -10.20 -5.78 13.67
N HIS A 166 -9.38 -5.87 14.74
CA HIS A 166 -9.58 -5.11 15.96
C HIS A 166 -9.46 -3.61 15.71
N VAL A 167 -8.46 -3.18 14.93
CA VAL A 167 -8.29 -1.77 14.55
C VAL A 167 -9.51 -1.25 13.79
N VAL A 168 -9.95 -1.93 12.72
CA VAL A 168 -11.07 -1.43 11.89
C VAL A 168 -12.43 -1.55 12.55
N THR A 169 -12.58 -2.42 13.57
CA THR A 169 -13.81 -2.56 14.35
C THR A 169 -13.75 -1.83 15.69
N PHE A 170 -12.72 -1.02 15.94
CA PHE A 170 -12.55 -0.21 17.15
C PHE A 170 -12.53 -1.03 18.44
N ARG A 171 -12.02 -2.25 18.41
CA ARG A 171 -11.89 -3.11 19.59
C ARG A 171 -10.58 -2.80 20.34
N THR A 172 -10.62 -2.89 21.65
CA THR A 172 -9.45 -2.75 22.51
C THR A 172 -8.52 -3.97 22.38
N GLY A 173 -7.25 -3.82 22.77
CA GLY A 173 -6.29 -4.93 22.79
C GLY A 173 -5.69 -5.27 21.44
N ALA A 174 -5.85 -4.46 20.40
CA ALA A 174 -5.26 -4.70 19.08
C ALA A 174 -3.73 -4.91 19.15
N ALA A 175 -3.03 -4.11 19.94
CA ALA A 175 -1.58 -4.20 20.06
C ALA A 175 -1.09 -5.57 20.58
N ASP A 176 -1.90 -6.28 21.37
CA ASP A 176 -1.52 -7.55 21.99
C ASP A 176 -1.21 -8.63 20.95
N PHE A 177 -1.86 -8.60 19.80
CA PHE A 177 -1.63 -9.54 18.70
C PHE A 177 -0.26 -9.37 18.02
N ILE A 178 0.35 -8.19 18.13
CA ILE A 178 1.61 -7.87 17.41
C ILE A 178 2.86 -8.05 18.28
N VAL A 179 2.69 -8.18 19.61
CA VAL A 179 3.83 -8.23 20.55
C VAL A 179 4.82 -9.35 20.21
N ALA A 180 4.32 -10.53 19.92
CA ALA A 180 5.13 -11.72 19.63
C ALA A 180 5.67 -11.76 18.18
N GLU A 181 5.17 -10.91 17.29
CA GLU A 181 5.55 -10.92 15.89
C GLU A 181 6.98 -10.38 15.67
N ALA A 182 7.63 -10.88 14.61
CA ALA A 182 8.98 -10.48 14.25
C ALA A 182 9.04 -8.98 13.90
N TRP A 183 10.19 -8.35 14.16
CA TRP A 183 10.44 -6.93 13.95
C TRP A 183 10.11 -6.44 12.52
N VAL A 184 10.28 -7.32 11.53
CA VAL A 184 9.99 -7.03 10.11
C VAL A 184 8.51 -6.69 9.91
N PHE A 185 7.60 -7.49 10.50
CA PHE A 185 6.15 -7.21 10.46
C PHE A 185 5.84 -5.90 11.18
N LYS A 186 6.42 -5.68 12.36
CA LYS A 186 6.23 -4.45 13.13
C LYS A 186 6.62 -3.22 12.33
N LEU A 187 7.80 -3.26 11.71
CA LEU A 187 8.30 -2.14 10.90
C LEU A 187 7.46 -1.93 9.63
N HIS A 188 7.06 -3.01 8.95
CA HIS A 188 6.18 -2.94 7.78
C HIS A 188 4.82 -2.32 8.12
N LEU A 189 4.23 -2.67 9.25
CA LEU A 189 2.98 -2.08 9.74
C LEU A 189 3.14 -0.58 10.05
N VAL A 190 4.19 -0.20 10.78
CA VAL A 190 4.44 1.21 11.13
C VAL A 190 4.65 2.06 9.88
N LEU A 191 5.48 1.60 8.93
CA LEU A 191 5.65 2.30 7.65
C LEU A 191 4.34 2.34 6.85
N GLY A 192 3.56 1.26 6.84
CA GLY A 192 2.25 1.21 6.19
C GLY A 192 1.29 2.26 6.76
N MET A 193 1.23 2.38 8.09
CA MET A 193 0.42 3.43 8.73
C MET A 193 0.98 4.84 8.44
N THR A 194 2.30 4.99 8.43
CA THR A 194 2.94 6.26 8.05
C THR A 194 2.61 6.66 6.61
N LEU A 195 2.44 5.69 5.71
CA LEU A 195 1.99 5.96 4.35
C LEU A 195 0.63 6.66 4.31
N PHE A 196 -0.31 6.27 5.18
CA PHE A 196 -1.59 6.97 5.32
C PHE A 196 -1.41 8.40 5.87
N VAL A 197 -0.48 8.62 6.81
CA VAL A 197 -0.18 9.96 7.33
C VAL A 197 0.33 10.89 6.24
N ILE A 198 1.26 10.43 5.40
CA ILE A 198 1.87 11.25 4.34
C ILE A 198 1.03 11.33 3.06
N PHE A 199 0.01 10.49 2.93
CA PHE A 199 -0.85 10.40 1.75
C PHE A 199 -1.43 11.76 1.32
N PRO A 200 -2.11 12.54 2.20
CA PRO A 200 -2.72 13.81 1.83
C PRO A 200 -1.72 14.86 1.33
N PHE A 201 -0.46 14.74 1.72
CA PHE A 201 0.59 15.72 1.43
C PHE A 201 1.44 15.37 0.20
N THR A 202 1.12 14.24 -0.44
CA THR A 202 1.87 13.71 -1.58
C THR A 202 0.99 13.58 -2.81
N ARG A 203 1.59 13.13 -3.92
CA ARG A 203 0.86 12.81 -5.16
C ARG A 203 -0.07 11.60 -5.04
N LEU A 204 -0.03 10.84 -3.94
CA LEU A 204 -0.90 9.67 -3.74
C LEU A 204 -2.39 10.02 -3.78
N VAL A 205 -2.75 11.27 -3.52
CA VAL A 205 -4.14 11.73 -3.64
C VAL A 205 -4.77 11.46 -5.03
N HIS A 206 -3.97 11.24 -6.08
CA HIS A 206 -4.50 10.84 -7.38
C HIS A 206 -5.25 9.51 -7.35
N ILE A 207 -5.01 8.66 -6.36
CA ILE A 207 -5.73 7.39 -6.15
C ILE A 207 -7.23 7.65 -5.98
N TRP A 208 -7.63 8.75 -5.33
CA TRP A 208 -9.03 9.14 -5.19
C TRP A 208 -9.68 9.57 -6.50
N SER A 209 -8.88 9.93 -7.51
CA SER A 209 -9.35 10.36 -8.84
C SER A 209 -9.52 9.20 -9.81
N VAL A 210 -9.59 7.95 -9.33
CA VAL A 210 -9.87 6.79 -10.20
C VAL A 210 -11.20 7.00 -10.89
N PRO A 211 -11.23 6.99 -12.24
CA PRO A 211 -12.46 7.27 -13.00
C PRO A 211 -13.37 6.04 -13.01
N VAL A 212 -13.95 5.71 -11.85
CA VAL A 212 -14.86 4.56 -11.66
C VAL A 212 -16.04 4.59 -12.65
N GLN A 213 -16.42 5.79 -13.07
CA GLN A 213 -17.48 5.97 -14.07
C GLN A 213 -17.19 5.29 -15.42
N TYR A 214 -15.92 5.04 -15.76
CA TYR A 214 -15.58 4.31 -17.00
C TYR A 214 -15.90 2.81 -16.91
N LEU A 215 -16.02 2.24 -15.73
CA LEU A 215 -16.43 0.83 -15.55
C LEU A 215 -17.88 0.59 -15.97
N THR A 216 -18.72 1.62 -15.88
CA THR A 216 -20.16 1.55 -16.23
C THR A 216 -20.47 2.09 -17.63
N ARG A 217 -19.48 2.73 -18.28
CA ARG A 217 -19.63 3.32 -19.61
C ARG A 217 -19.30 2.33 -20.70
N THR A 218 -20.27 1.58 -21.16
CA THR A 218 -20.03 0.51 -22.13
C THR A 218 -19.94 0.96 -23.57
N ASN A 219 -20.50 2.13 -23.99
CA ASN A 219 -20.75 2.36 -25.41
C ASN A 219 -20.59 3.80 -25.94
N TYR A 220 -19.78 4.70 -25.35
CA TYR A 220 -19.53 5.94 -26.05
C TYR A 220 -18.07 6.39 -26.05
N GLN A 221 -17.66 6.88 -27.20
CA GLN A 221 -16.38 7.56 -27.39
C GLN A 221 -16.66 9.07 -27.49
N ILE A 222 -15.85 9.87 -26.80
CA ILE A 222 -15.88 11.33 -26.98
C ILE A 222 -15.15 11.62 -28.30
N VAL A 223 -15.90 11.75 -29.39
CA VAL A 223 -15.38 12.22 -30.66
C VAL A 223 -15.50 13.74 -30.69
N ARG A 224 -14.39 14.45 -30.57
CA ARG A 224 -14.36 15.89 -30.87
C ARG A 224 -14.17 16.04 -32.38
N LYS A 225 -15.23 16.47 -33.08
CA LYS A 225 -15.06 17.07 -34.42
C LYS A 225 -14.35 18.42 -34.24
N ARG A 226 -13.24 18.59 -34.93
CA ARG A 226 -12.65 19.92 -35.16
C ARG A 226 -13.45 20.63 -36.25
#